data_dd49ec3db998e0f1f0e21e511b5ada22
#
_entry.id   dd49ec3db998e0f1f0e21e511b5ada22
#
_cell.length_a   1.000
_cell.length_b   1.000
_cell.length_c   1.000
_cell.angle_alpha   90.00
_cell.angle_beta   90.00
_cell.angle_gamma   90.00
#
_symmetry.space_group_name_H-M   'P 1'
#
loop_
_entity.id
_entity.type
_entity.pdbx_description
1 polymer ?
#
loop_
_entity_poly.entity_id
_entity_poly.type
_entity_poly.pdbx_seq_one_letter_code
_entity_poly.pdbx_strand_id
1 'polypeptide(L)'
;MSTRVYGSVARIADFGNSNFDLIELDRSEWATGDYVQGEVVGRWTPLYRVEDRSGLLVKVEAGDWVVGALGDRAATLEGVGRWADIKEDGIMHALTSAGLMAVFTSKSTLLPDPLTLKYQGHLCRGGRKVRMSDFAMRSDTHVYNVPTVLLFGTSMSAGKTTAGRRVCKELDRAGLFVIGAKLTGAARYRDILSFLKTGAREIYDFVDAGLASTVVPEADFRASIRPLLNHINDRK
;
A
#
# COMPACT_ATOMS: atom_id res chain seq x y z
N MET A 1 -3.63 8.53 25.80
CA MET A 1 -4.41 9.09 24.67
C MET A 1 -4.17 8.16 23.49
N SER A 2 -5.23 7.69 22.85
CA SER A 2 -5.12 6.84 21.66
C SER A 2 -4.52 7.63 20.49
N THR A 3 -3.56 7.06 19.81
CA THR A 3 -2.89 7.68 18.66
C THR A 3 -3.52 7.16 17.37
N ARG A 4 -3.70 8.03 16.36
CA ARG A 4 -4.12 7.60 15.02
C ARG A 4 -2.91 7.56 14.10
N VAL A 5 -2.62 6.38 13.55
CA VAL A 5 -1.54 6.16 12.59
C VAL A 5 -2.13 5.90 11.22
N TYR A 6 -1.69 6.65 10.24
CA TYR A 6 -2.03 6.42 8.83
C TYR A 6 -0.98 5.53 8.20
N GLY A 7 -1.37 4.33 7.77
CA GLY A 7 -0.48 3.43 7.05
C GLY A 7 0.05 4.04 5.74
N SER A 8 1.18 3.56 5.25
CA SER A 8 1.80 4.12 4.05
C SER A 8 0.98 3.94 2.77
N VAL A 9 -0.01 3.05 2.75
CA VAL A 9 -1.03 2.99 1.68
C VAL A 9 -1.89 4.27 1.61
N ALA A 10 -1.97 5.02 2.72
CA ALA A 10 -2.71 6.28 2.79
C ALA A 10 -1.84 7.52 2.46
N ARG A 11 -0.60 7.34 1.99
CA ARG A 11 0.31 8.45 1.68
C ARG A 11 -0.18 9.34 0.53
N ILE A 12 -0.93 8.76 -0.41
CA ILE A 12 -1.47 9.48 -1.58
C ILE A 12 -2.70 10.33 -1.25
N ALA A 13 -3.32 10.08 -0.10
CA ALA A 13 -4.53 10.79 0.31
C ALA A 13 -4.19 12.05 1.12
N ASP A 14 -5.03 13.07 0.99
CA ASP A 14 -4.88 14.39 1.63
C ASP A 14 -5.41 14.44 3.07
N PHE A 15 -5.27 13.34 3.82
CA PHE A 15 -5.80 13.21 5.19
C PHE A 15 -5.26 14.22 6.22
N GLY A 16 -4.26 15.01 5.89
CA GLY A 16 -3.74 16.06 6.76
C GLY A 16 -4.49 17.39 6.69
N ASN A 17 -5.23 17.63 5.61
CA ASN A 17 -5.82 18.93 5.29
C ASN A 17 -7.36 18.95 5.27
N SER A 18 -8.01 17.82 5.52
CA SER A 18 -9.46 17.69 5.39
C SER A 18 -10.05 16.94 6.57
N ASN A 19 -11.21 17.38 7.02
CA ASN A 19 -12.00 16.63 7.97
C ASN A 19 -12.60 15.39 7.28
N PHE A 20 -12.52 14.26 7.96
CA PHE A 20 -13.17 13.02 7.56
C PHE A 20 -14.12 12.61 8.64
N ASP A 21 -15.28 12.16 8.21
CA ASP A 21 -16.21 11.44 9.04
C ASP A 21 -15.82 9.97 9.06
N LEU A 22 -16.00 9.33 10.20
CA LEU A 22 -15.89 7.88 10.31
C LEU A 22 -17.30 7.32 10.33
N ILE A 23 -17.66 6.56 9.30
CA ILE A 23 -19.01 6.03 9.12
C ILE A 23 -18.92 4.51 9.03
N GLU A 24 -19.65 3.82 9.88
CA GLU A 24 -19.85 2.39 9.77
C GLU A 24 -20.81 2.11 8.59
N LEU A 25 -20.33 1.37 7.59
CA LEU A 25 -21.08 1.02 6.40
C LEU A 25 -21.49 -0.44 6.42
N ASP A 26 -22.62 -0.74 5.78
CA ASP A 26 -23.04 -2.12 5.53
C ASP A 26 -21.97 -2.86 4.72
N ARG A 27 -21.81 -4.15 4.97
CA ARG A 27 -20.80 -4.99 4.29
C ARG A 27 -20.95 -5.02 2.78
N SER A 28 -22.17 -4.90 2.28
CA SER A 28 -22.49 -4.84 0.85
C SER A 28 -21.92 -3.60 0.15
N GLU A 29 -21.59 -2.55 0.92
CA GLU A 29 -21.03 -1.30 0.40
C GLU A 29 -19.49 -1.30 0.37
N TRP A 30 -18.85 -2.29 1.01
CA TRP A 30 -17.38 -2.36 1.08
C TRP A 30 -16.79 -2.73 -0.27
N ALA A 31 -15.60 -2.17 -0.57
CA ALA A 31 -14.89 -2.46 -1.80
C ALA A 31 -13.37 -2.41 -1.60
N THR A 32 -12.65 -3.09 -2.50
CA THR A 32 -11.18 -2.99 -2.58
C THR A 32 -10.76 -1.53 -2.74
N GLY A 33 -9.77 -1.12 -1.96
CA GLY A 33 -9.23 0.23 -1.98
C GLY A 33 -10.01 1.25 -1.14
N ASP A 34 -11.10 0.85 -0.47
CA ASP A 34 -11.76 1.71 0.51
C ASP A 34 -10.84 1.98 1.69
N TYR A 35 -10.72 3.24 2.12
CA TYR A 35 -10.00 3.58 3.34
C TYR A 35 -10.85 3.30 4.56
N VAL A 36 -10.29 2.52 5.48
CA VAL A 36 -10.94 2.13 6.73
C VAL A 36 -10.06 2.42 7.93
N GLN A 37 -10.68 2.66 9.07
CA GLN A 37 -10.02 2.72 10.37
C GLN A 37 -10.29 1.45 11.17
N GLY A 38 -9.25 0.91 11.77
CA GLY A 38 -9.34 -0.15 12.76
C GLY A 38 -8.68 0.23 14.07
N GLU A 39 -9.27 -0.17 15.17
CA GLU A 39 -8.69 -0.09 16.49
C GLU A 39 -7.80 -1.30 16.75
N VAL A 40 -6.59 -1.09 17.24
CA VAL A 40 -5.70 -2.17 17.63
C VAL A 40 -6.29 -2.92 18.81
N VAL A 41 -6.61 -4.21 18.61
CA VAL A 41 -7.12 -5.11 19.64
C VAL A 41 -6.16 -6.28 19.81
N GLY A 42 -6.00 -6.77 21.04
CA GLY A 42 -5.14 -7.91 21.30
C GLY A 42 -3.78 -7.56 21.90
N ARG A 43 -2.92 -8.56 22.03
CA ARG A 43 -1.63 -8.39 22.70
C ARG A 43 -0.64 -7.67 21.80
N TRP A 44 -0.03 -6.63 22.33
CA TRP A 44 1.12 -5.98 21.73
C TRP A 44 2.31 -6.94 21.66
N THR A 45 3.00 -6.93 20.51
CA THR A 45 4.33 -7.54 20.37
C THR A 45 5.31 -6.51 19.81
N PRO A 46 6.60 -6.56 20.18
CA PRO A 46 7.61 -5.61 19.70
C PRO A 46 7.77 -5.60 18.17
N LEU A 47 7.26 -6.64 17.50
CA LEU A 47 7.38 -6.85 16.06
C LEU A 47 6.32 -6.13 15.24
N TYR A 48 5.19 -5.72 15.84
CA TYR A 48 4.13 -5.04 15.13
C TYR A 48 4.36 -3.54 15.09
N ARG A 49 4.76 -3.09 13.93
CA ARG A 49 4.90 -1.69 13.59
C ARG A 49 4.12 -1.41 12.32
N VAL A 50 3.45 -0.27 12.31
CA VAL A 50 2.82 0.25 11.10
C VAL A 50 3.83 1.17 10.41
N GLU A 51 4.00 1.01 9.12
CA GLU A 51 4.75 1.96 8.31
C GLU A 51 3.84 3.16 8.05
N ASP A 52 4.22 4.32 8.57
CA ASP A 52 3.46 5.54 8.40
C ASP A 52 3.60 6.13 6.99
N ARG A 53 2.92 7.24 6.73
CA ARG A 53 2.93 7.93 5.42
C ARG A 53 4.32 8.40 4.99
N SER A 54 5.26 8.57 5.91
CA SER A 54 6.66 8.95 5.63
C SER A 54 7.56 7.74 5.37
N GLY A 55 7.07 6.52 5.56
CA GLY A 55 7.84 5.28 5.46
C GLY A 55 8.57 4.88 6.74
N LEU A 56 8.31 5.56 7.87
CA LEU A 56 8.84 5.20 9.17
C LEU A 56 8.00 4.10 9.82
N LEU A 57 8.67 3.19 10.52
CA LEU A 57 8.00 2.15 11.29
C LEU A 57 7.63 2.69 12.68
N VAL A 58 6.35 2.92 12.88
CA VAL A 58 5.76 3.43 14.12
C VAL A 58 5.22 2.27 14.95
N LYS A 59 5.48 2.29 16.25
CA LYS A 59 4.88 1.37 17.21
C LYS A 59 3.41 1.73 17.40
N VAL A 60 2.54 0.72 17.47
CA VAL A 60 1.14 0.87 17.85
C VAL A 60 0.83 -0.04 19.04
N GLU A 61 -0.09 0.39 19.89
CA GLU A 61 -0.51 -0.30 21.10
C GLU A 61 -2.02 -0.55 21.09
N ALA A 62 -2.50 -1.43 21.95
CA ALA A 62 -3.94 -1.66 22.10
C ALA A 62 -4.67 -0.34 22.40
N GLY A 63 -5.76 -0.09 21.67
CA GLY A 63 -6.52 1.15 21.73
C GLY A 63 -6.04 2.25 20.77
N ASP A 64 -4.89 2.08 20.09
CA ASP A 64 -4.50 2.97 18.99
C ASP A 64 -5.33 2.69 17.75
N TRP A 65 -5.42 3.68 16.87
CA TRP A 65 -6.15 3.56 15.63
C TRP A 65 -5.20 3.52 14.43
N VAL A 66 -5.46 2.60 13.52
CA VAL A 66 -4.72 2.48 12.26
C VAL A 66 -5.66 2.72 11.10
N VAL A 67 -5.31 3.67 10.24
CA VAL A 67 -5.97 3.90 8.96
C VAL A 67 -5.20 3.16 7.88
N GLY A 68 -5.91 2.32 7.14
CA GLY A 68 -5.39 1.54 6.03
C GLY A 68 -6.42 1.40 4.92
N ALA A 69 -6.17 0.51 3.98
CA ALA A 69 -7.07 0.28 2.86
C ALA A 69 -7.42 -1.21 2.74
N LEU A 70 -8.67 -1.49 2.40
CA LEU A 70 -9.14 -2.85 2.12
C LEU A 70 -8.47 -3.40 0.86
N GLY A 71 -7.97 -4.63 0.91
CA GLY A 71 -7.40 -5.29 -0.24
C GLY A 71 -6.87 -6.69 0.05
N ASP A 72 -6.70 -7.48 -0.99
CA ASP A 72 -6.26 -8.86 -0.89
C ASP A 72 -4.73 -8.99 -0.96
N ARG A 73 -4.20 -10.04 -0.39
CA ARG A 73 -2.78 -10.40 -0.44
C ARG A 73 -2.62 -11.85 -0.87
N ALA A 74 -1.73 -12.11 -1.82
CA ALA A 74 -1.39 -13.44 -2.30
C ALA A 74 0.13 -13.69 -2.26
N ALA A 75 0.71 -13.57 -1.06
CA ALA A 75 2.13 -13.84 -0.82
C ALA A 75 2.30 -15.25 -0.23
N THR A 76 2.29 -16.27 -1.07
CA THR A 76 2.22 -17.68 -0.68
C THR A 76 3.32 -18.16 0.28
N LEU A 77 4.51 -17.53 0.26
CA LEU A 77 5.60 -17.83 1.19
C LEU A 77 5.50 -17.08 2.52
N GLU A 78 4.65 -16.07 2.62
CA GLU A 78 4.46 -15.28 3.85
C GLU A 78 3.03 -15.40 4.36
N GLY A 79 2.07 -14.95 3.58
CA GLY A 79 0.67 -14.98 3.97
C GLY A 79 -0.28 -14.54 2.87
N VAL A 80 -1.42 -15.20 2.84
CA VAL A 80 -2.54 -14.92 1.94
C VAL A 80 -3.70 -14.42 2.78
N GLY A 81 -4.45 -13.46 2.29
CA GLY A 81 -5.61 -12.93 3.00
C GLY A 81 -6.53 -12.16 2.08
N ARG A 82 -7.80 -12.08 2.50
CA ARG A 82 -8.88 -11.45 1.73
C ARG A 82 -9.69 -10.53 2.62
N TRP A 83 -9.98 -9.33 2.13
CA TRP A 83 -10.83 -8.39 2.87
C TRP A 83 -12.30 -8.85 2.91
N ALA A 84 -12.77 -9.55 1.87
CA ALA A 84 -14.12 -10.09 1.82
C ALA A 84 -14.41 -11.13 2.92
N ASP A 85 -13.37 -11.71 3.52
CA ASP A 85 -13.48 -12.70 4.60
C ASP A 85 -13.55 -12.07 6.01
N ILE A 86 -13.50 -10.73 6.13
CA ILE A 86 -13.78 -10.04 7.40
C ILE A 86 -15.23 -10.35 7.76
N LYS A 87 -15.48 -10.86 8.96
CA LYS A 87 -16.81 -11.27 9.42
C LYS A 87 -17.58 -10.10 10.04
N GLU A 88 -18.82 -10.35 10.46
CA GLU A 88 -19.66 -9.37 11.16
C GLU A 88 -19.05 -8.84 12.46
N ASP A 89 -18.18 -9.63 13.10
CA ASP A 89 -17.45 -9.19 14.27
C ASP A 89 -16.45 -8.04 13.94
N GLY A 90 -16.21 -7.75 12.67
CA GLY A 90 -15.31 -6.70 12.19
C GLY A 90 -13.84 -6.92 12.54
N ILE A 91 -13.46 -8.15 12.92
CA ILE A 91 -12.05 -8.47 13.20
C ILE A 91 -11.28 -8.57 11.88
N MET A 92 -10.22 -7.82 11.77
CA MET A 92 -9.33 -7.80 10.61
C MET A 92 -7.86 -7.75 11.04
N HIS A 93 -6.97 -7.93 10.08
CA HIS A 93 -5.54 -7.92 10.29
C HIS A 93 -4.86 -6.91 9.38
N ALA A 94 -3.79 -6.30 9.84
CA ALA A 94 -2.85 -5.62 8.94
C ALA A 94 -2.01 -6.70 8.23
N LEU A 95 -2.34 -6.99 6.97
CA LEU A 95 -1.61 -8.00 6.17
C LEU A 95 -0.19 -7.55 5.82
N THR A 96 0.07 -6.25 5.87
CA THR A 96 1.39 -5.64 5.69
C THR A 96 1.56 -4.47 6.64
N SER A 97 2.79 -4.11 6.96
CA SER A 97 3.07 -2.90 7.75
C SER A 97 2.55 -1.62 7.10
N ALA A 98 2.33 -1.63 5.80
CA ALA A 98 1.83 -0.48 5.05
C ALA A 98 0.34 -0.14 5.31
N GLY A 99 -0.40 -1.02 5.98
CA GLY A 99 -1.83 -0.81 6.26
C GLY A 99 -2.77 -1.45 5.26
N LEU A 100 -2.38 -2.57 4.62
CA LEU A 100 -3.30 -3.40 3.84
C LEU A 100 -4.19 -4.19 4.81
N MET A 101 -5.49 -3.95 4.79
CA MET A 101 -6.46 -4.48 5.75
C MET A 101 -7.27 -5.63 5.16
N ALA A 102 -7.23 -6.78 5.81
CA ALA A 102 -8.01 -7.98 5.46
C ALA A 102 -7.93 -9.03 6.59
N VAL A 103 -8.38 -10.25 6.34
CA VAL A 103 -8.18 -11.39 7.23
C VAL A 103 -7.17 -12.35 6.58
N PHE A 104 -6.20 -12.83 7.34
CA PHE A 104 -5.33 -13.93 6.88
C PHE A 104 -6.14 -15.22 6.73
N THR A 105 -6.11 -15.79 5.54
CA THR A 105 -6.65 -17.13 5.24
C THR A 105 -5.57 -18.21 5.37
N SER A 106 -4.31 -17.83 5.14
CA SER A 106 -3.15 -18.68 5.35
C SER A 106 -1.94 -17.81 5.72
N LYS A 107 -1.15 -18.24 6.67
CA LYS A 107 0.04 -17.53 7.15
C LYS A 107 1.17 -18.52 7.43
N SER A 108 2.39 -18.17 7.02
CA SER A 108 3.58 -18.91 7.40
C SER A 108 3.73 -18.94 8.94
N THR A 109 4.09 -20.09 9.47
CA THR A 109 4.38 -20.25 10.92
C THR A 109 5.62 -19.48 11.36
N LEU A 110 6.47 -19.07 10.43
CA LEU A 110 7.65 -18.25 10.69
C LEU A 110 7.29 -16.75 10.90
N LEU A 111 6.09 -16.33 10.48
CA LEU A 111 5.61 -14.99 10.77
C LEU A 111 4.99 -14.92 12.16
N PRO A 112 5.20 -13.84 12.89
CA PRO A 112 4.54 -13.60 14.16
C PRO A 112 3.01 -13.54 13.99
N ASP A 113 2.27 -13.51 15.09
CA ASP A 113 0.83 -13.29 15.05
C ASP A 113 0.51 -11.93 14.44
N PRO A 114 -0.55 -11.81 13.62
CA PRO A 114 -0.85 -10.58 12.92
C PRO A 114 -1.28 -9.46 13.87
N LEU A 115 -0.99 -8.22 13.50
CA LEU A 115 -1.62 -7.07 14.14
C LEU A 115 -3.12 -7.14 13.91
N THR A 116 -3.86 -7.43 14.99
CA THR A 116 -5.30 -7.59 14.96
C THR A 116 -5.98 -6.25 15.23
N LEU A 117 -6.95 -5.94 14.40
CA LEU A 117 -7.70 -4.69 14.41
C LEU A 117 -9.19 -4.98 14.46
N LYS A 118 -9.93 -4.13 15.14
CA LYS A 118 -11.40 -4.09 15.14
C LYS A 118 -11.83 -2.95 14.22
N TYR A 119 -12.60 -3.25 13.19
CA TYR A 119 -13.18 -2.25 12.30
C TYR A 119 -13.98 -1.20 13.08
N GLN A 120 -13.77 0.07 12.75
CA GLN A 120 -14.41 1.22 13.37
C GLN A 120 -15.22 2.06 12.38
N GLY A 121 -15.00 1.86 11.09
CA GLY A 121 -15.71 2.58 10.04
C GLY A 121 -14.86 2.86 8.81
N HIS A 122 -15.52 3.31 7.77
CA HIS A 122 -14.92 3.86 6.56
C HIS A 122 -14.63 5.34 6.74
N LEU A 123 -13.51 5.80 6.17
CA LEU A 123 -13.28 7.22 6.06
C LEU A 123 -14.18 7.79 4.97
N CYS A 124 -14.98 8.79 5.34
CA CYS A 124 -15.96 9.42 4.44
C CYS A 124 -15.71 10.93 4.38
N ARG A 125 -16.10 11.53 3.26
CA ARG A 125 -16.08 12.98 3.05
C ARG A 125 -17.42 13.39 2.42
N GLY A 126 -18.17 14.25 3.12
CA GLY A 126 -19.50 14.67 2.66
C GLY A 126 -20.45 13.49 2.45
N GLY A 127 -20.43 12.51 3.35
CA GLY A 127 -21.29 11.32 3.29
C GLY A 127 -20.86 10.25 2.26
N ARG A 128 -19.77 10.48 1.49
CA ARG A 128 -19.25 9.52 0.50
C ARG A 128 -17.97 8.88 1.01
N LYS A 129 -17.85 7.57 0.88
CA LYS A 129 -16.62 6.85 1.24
C LYS A 129 -15.45 7.31 0.38
N VAL A 130 -14.27 7.39 1.00
CA VAL A 130 -13.02 7.79 0.36
C VAL A 130 -12.26 6.53 -0.05
N ARG A 131 -11.81 6.50 -1.29
CA ARG A 131 -11.10 5.37 -1.90
C ARG A 131 -9.70 5.77 -2.34
N MET A 132 -8.82 4.80 -2.44
CA MET A 132 -7.49 5.02 -3.02
C MET A 132 -7.55 5.53 -4.45
N SER A 133 -8.52 5.05 -5.24
CA SER A 133 -8.74 5.48 -6.63
C SER A 133 -9.08 6.96 -6.78
N ASP A 134 -9.59 7.61 -5.72
CA ASP A 134 -9.92 9.05 -5.74
C ASP A 134 -8.64 9.90 -5.82
N PHE A 135 -7.50 9.35 -5.40
CA PHE A 135 -6.18 10.00 -5.37
C PHE A 135 -5.20 9.39 -6.37
N ALA A 136 -5.66 8.47 -7.22
CA ALA A 136 -4.81 7.85 -8.23
C ALA A 136 -4.26 8.88 -9.20
N MET A 137 -3.00 8.72 -9.56
CA MET A 137 -2.38 9.52 -10.61
C MET A 137 -3.13 9.37 -11.92
N ARG A 138 -3.29 10.46 -12.63
CA ARG A 138 -3.92 10.53 -13.96
C ARG A 138 -2.93 11.12 -14.95
N SER A 139 -3.04 10.70 -16.19
CA SER A 139 -2.31 11.26 -17.31
C SER A 139 -3.19 11.16 -18.55
N ASP A 140 -3.17 12.19 -19.36
CA ASP A 140 -3.88 12.25 -20.65
C ASP A 140 -3.03 11.67 -21.79
N THR A 141 -1.77 11.36 -21.54
CA THR A 141 -0.86 10.73 -22.51
C THR A 141 -1.19 9.26 -22.66
N HIS A 142 -1.04 8.73 -23.88
CA HIS A 142 -1.34 7.33 -24.19
C HIS A 142 -0.14 6.53 -24.70
N VAL A 143 1.04 7.13 -24.73
CA VAL A 143 2.26 6.50 -25.28
C VAL A 143 3.31 6.41 -24.18
N TYR A 144 3.83 5.21 -23.95
CA TYR A 144 4.98 4.97 -23.10
C TYR A 144 6.21 4.63 -23.94
N ASN A 145 7.23 5.48 -23.92
CA ASN A 145 8.46 5.30 -24.70
C ASN A 145 9.75 5.63 -23.91
N VAL A 146 9.69 5.47 -22.60
CA VAL A 146 10.85 5.68 -21.72
C VAL A 146 11.77 4.46 -21.77
N PRO A 147 13.10 4.63 -21.97
CA PRO A 147 14.05 3.55 -21.82
C PRO A 147 13.91 2.89 -20.45
N THR A 148 13.69 1.59 -20.43
CA THR A 148 13.25 0.90 -19.21
C THR A 148 14.11 -0.32 -18.92
N VAL A 149 14.61 -0.42 -17.68
CA VAL A 149 15.18 -1.65 -17.13
C VAL A 149 14.11 -2.33 -16.28
N LEU A 150 13.67 -3.51 -16.70
CA LEU A 150 12.63 -4.26 -16.00
C LEU A 150 13.22 -5.41 -15.20
N LEU A 151 12.94 -5.44 -13.89
CA LEU A 151 13.46 -6.44 -12.97
C LEU A 151 12.37 -7.45 -12.60
N PHE A 152 12.55 -8.67 -13.01
CA PHE A 152 11.69 -9.80 -12.68
C PHE A 152 12.32 -10.68 -11.59
N GLY A 153 11.49 -11.44 -10.89
CA GLY A 153 11.93 -12.45 -9.93
C GLY A 153 10.83 -13.46 -9.67
N THR A 154 11.24 -14.67 -9.37
CA THR A 154 10.35 -15.85 -9.18
C THR A 154 9.50 -15.79 -7.93
N SER A 155 9.90 -14.99 -6.94
CA SER A 155 9.20 -14.91 -5.64
C SER A 155 9.41 -13.57 -4.95
N MET A 156 8.71 -13.36 -3.85
CA MET A 156 9.10 -12.36 -2.85
C MET A 156 10.49 -12.71 -2.31
N SER A 157 11.23 -11.69 -1.88
CA SER A 157 12.61 -11.83 -1.36
C SER A 157 13.66 -12.36 -2.35
N ALA A 158 13.34 -12.49 -3.65
CA ALA A 158 14.29 -12.87 -4.71
C ALA A 158 15.35 -11.78 -5.05
N GLY A 159 15.46 -10.73 -4.23
CA GLY A 159 16.48 -9.70 -4.38
C GLY A 159 16.15 -8.58 -5.39
N LYS A 160 14.95 -8.52 -5.96
CA LYS A 160 14.55 -7.48 -6.95
C LYS A 160 14.81 -6.05 -6.48
N THR A 161 14.39 -5.70 -5.27
CA THR A 161 14.61 -4.35 -4.71
C THR A 161 16.11 -4.06 -4.52
N THR A 162 16.90 -5.05 -4.11
CA THR A 162 18.35 -4.92 -3.97
C THR A 162 19.01 -4.68 -5.32
N ALA A 163 18.61 -5.46 -6.34
CA ALA A 163 19.09 -5.26 -7.72
C ALA A 163 18.70 -3.88 -8.25
N GLY A 164 17.44 -3.46 -8.04
CA GLY A 164 16.93 -2.14 -8.44
C GLY A 164 17.75 -1.00 -7.84
N ARG A 165 18.06 -1.07 -6.54
CA ARG A 165 18.93 -0.08 -5.87
C ARG A 165 20.30 0.01 -6.52
N ARG A 166 20.88 -1.12 -6.91
CA ARG A 166 22.18 -1.15 -7.58
C ARG A 166 22.09 -0.51 -8.96
N VAL A 167 21.07 -0.87 -9.73
CA VAL A 167 20.81 -0.28 -11.07
C VAL A 167 20.62 1.23 -10.94
N CYS A 168 19.76 1.72 -10.04
CA CYS A 168 19.57 3.16 -9.82
C CYS A 168 20.92 3.87 -9.56
N LYS A 169 21.75 3.29 -8.69
CA LYS A 169 23.04 3.87 -8.34
C LYS A 169 23.99 3.98 -9.54
N GLU A 170 24.08 2.96 -10.37
CA GLU A 170 24.98 2.98 -11.52
C GLU A 170 24.46 3.91 -12.64
N LEU A 171 23.15 3.97 -12.85
CA LEU A 171 22.56 4.90 -13.81
C LEU A 171 22.69 6.36 -13.38
N ASP A 172 22.51 6.68 -12.08
CA ASP A 172 22.74 8.02 -11.53
C ASP A 172 24.22 8.43 -11.67
N ARG A 173 25.17 7.49 -11.43
CA ARG A 173 26.61 7.72 -11.65
C ARG A 173 26.95 8.01 -13.11
N ALA A 174 26.20 7.43 -14.03
CA ALA A 174 26.31 7.69 -15.46
C ALA A 174 25.66 9.03 -15.89
N GLY A 175 25.14 9.81 -14.94
CA GLY A 175 24.51 11.12 -15.19
C GLY A 175 23.08 11.05 -15.74
N LEU A 176 22.43 9.88 -15.66
CA LEU A 176 21.08 9.72 -16.17
C LEU A 176 20.03 10.17 -15.14
N PHE A 177 18.91 10.72 -15.63
CA PHE A 177 17.74 10.97 -14.80
C PHE A 177 16.99 9.63 -14.58
N VAL A 178 16.97 9.16 -13.35
CA VAL A 178 16.43 7.83 -13.02
C VAL A 178 15.11 7.97 -12.28
N ILE A 179 14.10 7.28 -12.77
CA ILE A 179 12.81 7.09 -12.08
C ILE A 179 12.74 5.65 -11.58
N GLY A 180 12.53 5.46 -10.27
CA GLY A 180 12.34 4.15 -9.68
C GLY A 180 10.85 3.81 -9.59
N ALA A 181 10.42 2.69 -10.17
CA ALA A 181 9.01 2.28 -10.11
C ALA A 181 8.85 0.86 -9.58
N LYS A 182 7.84 0.64 -8.72
CA LYS A 182 7.46 -0.68 -8.22
C LYS A 182 6.02 -1.00 -8.62
N LEU A 183 5.85 -1.83 -9.63
CA LEU A 183 4.54 -2.09 -10.22
C LEU A 183 3.77 -3.22 -9.52
N THR A 184 4.43 -4.06 -8.71
CA THR A 184 3.79 -5.18 -8.01
C THR A 184 4.40 -5.45 -6.64
N GLY A 185 3.67 -6.18 -5.78
CA GLY A 185 4.16 -6.67 -4.49
C GLY A 185 3.49 -6.01 -3.28
N ALA A 186 4.18 -5.96 -2.14
CA ALA A 186 3.69 -5.28 -0.94
C ALA A 186 3.84 -3.76 -1.05
N ALA A 187 2.85 -3.01 -0.59
CA ALA A 187 2.79 -1.54 -0.66
C ALA A 187 3.68 -0.86 0.41
N ARG A 188 4.88 -1.36 0.65
CA ARG A 188 5.82 -0.76 1.62
C ARG A 188 6.52 0.42 0.98
N TYR A 189 6.22 1.62 1.44
CA TYR A 189 6.80 2.85 0.91
C TYR A 189 8.32 2.89 1.04
N ARG A 190 8.87 2.36 2.14
CA ARG A 190 10.32 2.25 2.33
C ARG A 190 11.05 1.46 1.24
N ASP A 191 10.37 0.55 0.53
CA ASP A 191 10.98 -0.19 -0.57
C ASP A 191 11.36 0.76 -1.70
N ILE A 192 10.44 1.65 -2.11
CA ILE A 192 10.71 2.63 -3.17
C ILE A 192 11.51 3.83 -2.67
N LEU A 193 11.35 4.24 -1.40
CA LEU A 193 12.25 5.23 -0.78
C LEU A 193 13.73 4.80 -0.85
N SER A 194 13.99 3.50 -0.87
CA SER A 194 15.34 2.99 -1.02
C SER A 194 15.96 3.32 -2.39
N PHE A 195 15.13 3.52 -3.43
CA PHE A 195 15.60 3.95 -4.76
C PHE A 195 16.01 5.43 -4.75
N LEU A 196 15.26 6.31 -4.08
CA LEU A 196 15.69 7.70 -3.87
C LEU A 196 17.07 7.77 -3.18
N LYS A 197 17.27 6.97 -2.14
CA LYS A 197 18.56 6.91 -1.41
C LYS A 197 19.73 6.39 -2.25
N THR A 198 19.45 5.82 -3.41
CA THR A 198 20.46 5.24 -4.31
C THR A 198 20.52 5.92 -5.68
N GLY A 199 19.95 7.12 -5.82
CA GLY A 199 20.13 7.99 -6.97
C GLY A 199 18.90 8.14 -7.89
N ALA A 200 17.78 7.45 -7.60
CA ALA A 200 16.54 7.79 -8.31
C ALA A 200 16.12 9.23 -7.95
N ARG A 201 15.70 10.01 -8.93
CA ARG A 201 15.21 11.38 -8.75
C ARG A 201 13.74 11.42 -8.39
N GLU A 202 12.98 10.48 -8.91
CA GLU A 202 11.56 10.31 -8.62
C GLU A 202 11.27 8.82 -8.38
N ILE A 203 10.22 8.54 -7.62
CA ILE A 203 9.78 7.18 -7.30
C ILE A 203 8.27 7.07 -7.37
N TYR A 204 7.80 5.94 -7.84
CA TYR A 204 6.38 5.62 -7.95
C TYR A 204 6.12 4.15 -7.62
N ASP A 205 4.92 3.83 -7.14
CA ASP A 205 4.47 2.45 -7.09
C ASP A 205 2.96 2.33 -7.38
N PHE A 206 2.45 1.11 -7.31
CA PHE A 206 1.05 0.84 -7.58
C PHE A 206 0.08 1.52 -6.58
N VAL A 207 0.54 1.99 -5.42
CA VAL A 207 -0.26 2.82 -4.50
C VAL A 207 -0.55 4.17 -5.15
N ASP A 208 0.41 4.77 -5.88
CA ASP A 208 0.21 6.00 -6.62
C ASP A 208 -0.80 5.82 -7.78
N ALA A 209 -0.97 4.59 -8.24
CA ALA A 209 -2.02 4.20 -9.18
C ALA A 209 -3.39 3.92 -8.53
N GLY A 210 -3.52 4.16 -7.21
CA GLY A 210 -4.77 3.96 -6.47
C GLY A 210 -5.05 2.51 -6.06
N LEU A 211 -4.04 1.64 -6.07
CA LEU A 211 -4.19 0.23 -5.70
C LEU A 211 -3.66 -0.03 -4.28
N ALA A 212 -4.47 -0.65 -3.42
CA ALA A 212 -4.03 -1.14 -2.10
C ALA A 212 -3.12 -2.37 -2.24
N SER A 213 -3.37 -3.16 -3.28
CA SER A 213 -2.67 -4.39 -3.63
C SER A 213 -2.78 -4.62 -5.14
N THR A 214 -1.88 -5.38 -5.70
CA THR A 214 -1.95 -5.80 -7.10
C THR A 214 -2.66 -7.15 -7.30
N VAL A 215 -3.30 -7.66 -6.24
CA VAL A 215 -4.19 -8.81 -6.29
C VAL A 215 -5.60 -8.31 -6.63
N VAL A 216 -5.78 -7.97 -7.88
CA VAL A 216 -7.02 -7.46 -8.47
C VAL A 216 -7.23 -8.12 -9.85
N PRO A 217 -8.43 -8.06 -10.45
CA PRO A 217 -8.64 -8.49 -11.83
C PRO A 217 -7.66 -7.81 -12.79
N GLU A 218 -7.21 -8.55 -13.81
CA GLU A 218 -6.21 -8.05 -14.78
C GLU A 218 -6.65 -6.74 -15.44
N ALA A 219 -7.93 -6.62 -15.77
CA ALA A 219 -8.48 -5.41 -16.39
C ALA A 219 -8.32 -4.19 -15.47
N ASP A 220 -8.61 -4.35 -14.18
CA ASP A 220 -8.48 -3.29 -13.17
C ASP A 220 -7.02 -2.92 -12.95
N PHE A 221 -6.13 -3.92 -12.88
CA PHE A 221 -4.69 -3.69 -12.79
C PHE A 221 -4.19 -2.86 -13.98
N ARG A 222 -4.53 -3.28 -15.21
CA ARG A 222 -4.13 -2.57 -16.44
C ARG A 222 -4.68 -1.15 -16.49
N ALA A 223 -5.96 -0.97 -16.10
CA ALA A 223 -6.61 0.34 -16.05
C ALA A 223 -5.94 1.30 -15.07
N SER A 224 -5.48 0.78 -13.92
CA SER A 224 -4.80 1.58 -12.88
C SER A 224 -3.34 1.87 -13.22
N ILE A 225 -2.59 0.89 -13.72
CA ILE A 225 -1.15 1.04 -13.97
C ILE A 225 -0.84 1.86 -15.23
N ARG A 226 -1.70 1.81 -16.24
CA ARG A 226 -1.47 2.58 -17.48
C ARG A 226 -1.35 4.08 -17.25
N PRO A 227 -2.25 4.77 -16.52
CA PRO A 227 -2.08 6.19 -16.19
C PRO A 227 -0.78 6.49 -15.44
N LEU A 228 -0.35 5.60 -14.53
CA LEU A 228 0.93 5.76 -13.83
C LEU A 228 2.12 5.69 -14.81
N LEU A 229 2.14 4.74 -15.74
CA LEU A 229 3.20 4.62 -16.74
C LEU A 229 3.20 5.84 -17.67
N ASN A 230 2.04 6.33 -18.07
CA ASN A 230 1.90 7.54 -18.87
C ASN A 230 2.44 8.76 -18.11
N HIS A 231 2.10 8.90 -16.81
CA HIS A 231 2.65 9.95 -15.96
C HIS A 231 4.18 9.90 -15.91
N ILE A 232 4.77 8.71 -15.77
CA ILE A 232 6.23 8.53 -15.82
C ILE A 232 6.78 8.99 -17.18
N ASN A 233 6.08 8.71 -18.27
CA ASN A 233 6.48 9.17 -19.61
C ASN A 233 6.47 10.72 -19.73
N ASP A 234 5.53 11.38 -19.09
CA ASP A 234 5.40 12.84 -19.10
C ASP A 234 6.50 13.56 -18.28
N ARG A 235 7.26 12.80 -17.48
CA ARG A 235 8.43 13.28 -16.71
C ARG A 235 9.76 13.22 -17.49
N LYS A 236 9.71 12.88 -18.76
CA LYS A 236 10.83 12.68 -19.67
C LYS A 236 11.56 13.97 -20.03
#